data_0e681670e9dbc0883bddf8685fcbc099
#
_entry.id   0e681670e9dbc0883bddf8685fcbc099
#
_cell.length_a   1.000
_cell.length_b   1.000
_cell.length_c   1.000
_cell.angle_alpha   90.00
_cell.angle_beta   90.00
_cell.angle_gamma   90.00
#
_symmetry.space_group_name_H-M   'P 1'
#
loop_
_entity.id
_entity.type
_entity.pdbx_description
1 polymer ?
#
loop_
_entity_poly.entity_id
_entity_poly.type
_entity_poly.pdbx_seq_one_letter_code
_entity_poly.pdbx_strand_id
1 'polypeptide(L)'
;MNKDRLFNRLLLAVVSLVVLSFIIIPLADKSSRWYIVASGSMEPTLKVGDMVFVSHASMNEIKIGDIISFNNEERNYAITHRCVDILHQSNTTYFKTKGDANEENDSFFTPENALIGKVPYTKLFGHVLYAKIPRIGYLSYFTHTKIGFLLLILFPSCALIGMEIYNMVSVLQNRNAEKEKKKDA
;
A
#
# COMPACT_ATOMS: atom_id res chain seq x y z
N MET A 1 -0.83 39.23 -0.84
CA MET A 1 -1.27 37.84 -1.09
C MET A 1 -1.69 37.27 0.27
N ASN A 2 -2.99 36.96 0.47
CA ASN A 2 -3.53 36.51 1.76
C ASN A 2 -2.85 35.21 2.21
N LYS A 3 -2.31 35.19 3.43
CA LYS A 3 -1.61 34.02 4.01
C LYS A 3 -2.47 32.76 3.92
N ASP A 4 -3.78 32.87 4.12
CA ASP A 4 -4.73 31.75 4.06
C ASP A 4 -4.87 31.14 2.66
N ARG A 5 -4.83 31.98 1.61
CA ARG A 5 -4.87 31.48 0.22
C ARG A 5 -3.57 30.78 -0.16
N LEU A 6 -2.44 31.24 0.33
CA LEU A 6 -1.15 30.59 0.12
C LEU A 6 -1.10 29.24 0.84
N PHE A 7 -1.56 29.20 2.11
CA PHE A 7 -1.63 27.99 2.90
C PHE A 7 -2.54 26.93 2.24
N ASN A 8 -3.74 27.31 1.81
CA ASN A 8 -4.67 26.39 1.14
C ASN A 8 -4.10 25.84 -0.18
N ARG A 9 -3.40 26.66 -0.96
CA ARG A 9 -2.74 26.20 -2.20
C ARG A 9 -1.58 25.24 -1.92
N LEU A 10 -0.79 25.51 -0.89
CA LEU A 10 0.28 24.63 -0.46
C LEU A 10 -0.28 23.29 0.07
N LEU A 11 -1.34 23.33 0.86
CA LEU A 11 -2.02 22.13 1.37
C LEU A 11 -2.57 21.29 0.20
N LEU A 12 -3.25 21.92 -0.76
CA LEU A 12 -3.77 21.25 -1.96
C LEU A 12 -2.63 20.63 -2.79
N ALA A 13 -1.52 21.32 -2.96
CA ALA A 13 -0.35 20.82 -3.68
C ALA A 13 0.27 19.62 -2.97
N VAL A 14 0.41 19.66 -1.65
CA VAL A 14 0.92 18.54 -0.84
C VAL A 14 0.00 17.34 -0.92
N VAL A 15 -1.32 17.53 -0.74
CA VAL A 15 -2.31 16.44 -0.84
C VAL A 15 -2.30 15.84 -2.25
N SER A 16 -2.26 16.67 -3.29
CA SER A 16 -2.18 16.20 -4.68
C SER A 16 -0.92 15.41 -4.94
N LEU A 17 0.23 15.84 -4.41
CA LEU A 17 1.52 15.17 -4.57
C LEU A 17 1.53 13.82 -3.84
N VAL A 18 0.92 13.75 -2.65
CA VAL A 18 0.75 12.49 -1.90
C VAL A 18 -0.15 11.53 -2.68
N VAL A 19 -1.32 11.98 -3.16
CA VAL A 19 -2.23 11.14 -3.95
C VAL A 19 -1.55 10.67 -5.23
N LEU A 20 -0.82 11.55 -5.91
CA LEU A 20 -0.10 11.23 -7.13
C LEU A 20 1.02 10.21 -6.89
N SER A 21 1.70 10.28 -5.75
CA SER A 21 2.74 9.32 -5.39
C SER A 21 2.16 7.91 -5.19
N PHE A 22 0.99 7.77 -4.60
CA PHE A 22 0.29 6.48 -4.47
C PHE A 22 -0.10 5.86 -5.82
N ILE A 23 -0.26 6.68 -6.87
CA ILE A 23 -0.56 6.23 -8.23
C ILE A 23 0.73 5.93 -9.00
N ILE A 24 1.72 6.82 -8.91
CA ILE A 24 2.96 6.74 -9.73
C ILE A 24 3.88 5.62 -9.23
N ILE A 25 4.05 5.45 -7.91
CA ILE A 25 4.98 4.47 -7.36
C ILE A 25 4.64 3.03 -7.83
N PRO A 26 3.39 2.56 -7.77
CA PRO A 26 3.03 1.23 -8.28
C PRO A 26 3.12 1.09 -9.80
N LEU A 27 3.03 2.22 -10.55
CA LEU A 27 3.16 2.23 -12.01
C LEU A 27 4.61 2.23 -12.48
N ALA A 28 5.52 2.81 -11.69
CA ALA A 28 6.94 2.92 -12.02
C ALA A 28 7.70 1.60 -11.88
N ASP A 29 7.29 0.75 -10.95
CA ASP A 29 7.91 -0.56 -10.74
C ASP A 29 6.86 -1.67 -10.82
N LYS A 30 6.67 -2.20 -12.04
CA LYS A 30 5.77 -3.34 -12.30
C LYS A 30 6.22 -4.65 -11.65
N SER A 31 7.46 -4.73 -11.19
CA SER A 31 8.06 -5.91 -10.61
C SER A 31 7.91 -6.00 -9.09
N SER A 32 7.65 -4.88 -8.44
CA SER A 32 7.46 -4.82 -6.98
C SER A 32 6.01 -4.55 -6.62
N ARG A 33 5.50 -5.24 -5.61
CA ARG A 33 4.08 -5.15 -5.23
C ARG A 33 3.90 -5.05 -3.72
N TRP A 34 2.83 -4.35 -3.33
CA TRP A 34 2.36 -4.30 -1.96
C TRP A 34 1.25 -5.33 -1.75
N TYR A 35 1.38 -6.15 -0.71
CA TYR A 35 0.39 -7.13 -0.33
C TYR A 35 -0.09 -6.87 1.10
N ILE A 36 -1.39 -7.10 1.35
CA ILE A 36 -1.95 -7.04 2.70
C ILE A 36 -1.95 -8.44 3.28
N VAL A 37 -1.38 -8.58 4.47
CA VAL A 37 -1.35 -9.85 5.20
C VAL A 37 -2.78 -10.16 5.70
N ALA A 38 -3.36 -11.22 5.16
CA ALA A 38 -4.73 -11.62 5.43
C ALA A 38 -4.87 -12.72 6.49
N SER A 39 -3.79 -13.45 6.80
CA SER A 39 -3.80 -14.56 7.76
C SER A 39 -2.65 -14.48 8.76
N GLY A 40 -2.78 -15.17 9.90
CA GLY A 40 -1.77 -15.18 10.96
C GLY A 40 -0.63 -16.19 10.77
N SER A 41 -0.54 -16.88 9.63
CA SER A 41 0.48 -17.93 9.41
C SER A 41 1.92 -17.45 9.57
N MET A 42 2.17 -16.17 9.40
CA MET A 42 3.49 -15.54 9.52
C MET A 42 3.68 -14.76 10.83
N GLU A 43 2.77 -14.87 11.78
CA GLU A 43 2.97 -14.29 13.11
C GLU A 43 4.11 -14.97 13.87
N PRO A 44 4.88 -14.23 14.67
CA PRO A 44 4.77 -12.81 14.98
C PRO A 44 5.45 -11.89 13.96
N THR A 45 6.14 -12.42 12.95
CA THR A 45 6.98 -11.64 12.02
C THR A 45 6.14 -10.69 11.16
N LEU A 46 5.08 -11.21 10.53
CA LEU A 46 4.10 -10.44 9.77
C LEU A 46 2.73 -10.69 10.42
N LYS A 47 2.07 -9.62 10.82
CA LYS A 47 0.76 -9.69 11.49
C LYS A 47 -0.37 -9.40 10.51
N VAL A 48 -1.54 -9.96 10.79
CA VAL A 48 -2.76 -9.64 10.05
C VAL A 48 -2.96 -8.11 10.00
N GLY A 49 -3.25 -7.60 8.80
CA GLY A 49 -3.40 -6.17 8.56
C GLY A 49 -2.09 -5.42 8.28
N ASP A 50 -0.92 -6.05 8.37
CA ASP A 50 0.32 -5.45 7.88
C ASP A 50 0.26 -5.34 6.34
N MET A 51 0.84 -4.28 5.79
CA MET A 51 1.09 -4.14 4.36
C MET A 51 2.57 -4.43 4.12
N VAL A 52 2.85 -5.45 3.32
CA VAL A 52 4.20 -5.97 3.07
C VAL A 52 4.64 -5.61 1.66
N PHE A 53 5.84 -5.09 1.53
CA PHE A 53 6.47 -4.86 0.24
C PHE A 53 7.18 -6.13 -0.22
N VAL A 54 6.86 -6.59 -1.44
CA VAL A 54 7.51 -7.74 -2.09
C VAL A 54 8.26 -7.22 -3.29
N SER A 55 9.58 -7.32 -3.26
CA SER A 55 10.44 -7.00 -4.41
C SER A 55 10.58 -8.24 -5.29
N HIS A 56 10.65 -8.03 -6.58
CA HIS A 56 11.03 -9.11 -7.50
C HIS A 56 12.39 -9.69 -7.09
N ALA A 57 12.50 -11.00 -7.14
CA ALA A 57 13.75 -11.69 -6.87
C ALA A 57 13.85 -12.90 -7.79
N SER A 58 15.04 -13.10 -8.37
CA SER A 58 15.35 -14.31 -9.10
C SER A 58 15.61 -15.47 -8.13
N MET A 59 15.48 -16.71 -8.61
CA MET A 59 15.72 -17.91 -7.78
C MET A 59 17.08 -17.90 -7.08
N ASN A 60 18.11 -17.39 -7.75
CA ASN A 60 19.49 -17.35 -7.24
C ASN A 60 19.68 -16.35 -6.07
N GLU A 61 18.74 -15.43 -5.90
CA GLU A 61 18.75 -14.42 -4.83
C GLU A 61 18.02 -14.89 -3.57
N ILE A 62 17.29 -16.01 -3.65
CA ILE A 62 16.58 -16.57 -2.51
C ILE A 62 17.52 -17.42 -1.66
N LYS A 63 17.47 -17.20 -0.36
CA LYS A 63 18.23 -17.95 0.64
C LYS A 63 17.28 -18.57 1.66
N ILE A 64 17.74 -19.66 2.27
CA ILE A 64 17.04 -20.24 3.43
C ILE A 64 16.94 -19.17 4.52
N GLY A 65 15.74 -18.96 5.03
CA GLY A 65 15.39 -17.92 5.99
C GLY A 65 14.73 -16.68 5.38
N ASP A 66 14.81 -16.47 4.06
CA ASP A 66 14.10 -15.39 3.39
C ASP A 66 12.58 -15.61 3.43
N ILE A 67 11.82 -14.52 3.56
CA ILE A 67 10.36 -14.57 3.39
C ILE A 67 10.08 -14.35 1.92
N ILE A 68 9.46 -15.33 1.27
CA ILE A 68 9.13 -15.30 -0.16
C ILE A 68 7.62 -15.25 -0.36
N SER A 69 7.22 -14.57 -1.42
CA SER A 69 5.83 -14.58 -1.91
C SER A 69 5.76 -15.34 -3.22
N PHE A 70 4.77 -16.19 -3.35
CA PHE A 70 4.58 -17.03 -4.52
C PHE A 70 3.10 -17.23 -4.82
N ASN A 71 2.78 -17.50 -6.09
CA ASN A 71 1.41 -17.81 -6.51
C ASN A 71 1.06 -19.24 -6.12
N ASN A 72 -0.10 -19.41 -5.52
CA ASN A 72 -0.72 -20.72 -5.40
C ASN A 72 -1.73 -20.88 -6.53
N GLU A 73 -1.40 -21.72 -7.52
CA GLU A 73 -2.23 -21.94 -8.72
C GLU A 73 -3.62 -22.50 -8.37
N GLU A 74 -3.72 -23.34 -7.33
CA GLU A 74 -4.98 -23.95 -6.91
C GLU A 74 -5.93 -22.93 -6.29
N ARG A 75 -5.40 -21.89 -5.65
CA ARG A 75 -6.17 -20.95 -4.82
C ARG A 75 -6.28 -19.54 -5.39
N ASN A 76 -5.58 -19.26 -6.50
CA ASN A 76 -5.57 -17.97 -7.19
C ASN A 76 -5.26 -16.76 -6.29
N TYR A 77 -4.41 -16.97 -5.27
CA TYR A 77 -3.87 -15.88 -4.44
C TYR A 77 -2.40 -16.12 -4.09
N ALA A 78 -1.71 -15.04 -3.73
CA ALA A 78 -0.32 -15.10 -3.31
C ALA A 78 -0.21 -15.59 -1.86
N ILE A 79 0.70 -16.53 -1.60
CA ILE A 79 1.09 -16.97 -0.28
C ILE A 79 2.44 -16.35 0.04
N THR A 80 2.63 -15.92 1.29
CA THR A 80 3.90 -15.36 1.77
C THR A 80 4.35 -16.16 2.98
N HIS A 81 5.39 -16.98 2.80
CA HIS A 81 5.93 -17.86 3.84
C HIS A 81 7.47 -17.78 3.85
N ARG A 82 8.09 -18.34 4.88
CA ARG A 82 9.55 -18.41 5.00
C ARG A 82 10.09 -19.60 4.22
N CYS A 83 11.13 -19.39 3.41
CA CYS A 83 11.88 -20.43 2.75
C CYS A 83 12.70 -21.19 3.80
N VAL A 84 12.43 -22.49 3.97
CA VAL A 84 13.10 -23.37 4.94
C VAL A 84 14.04 -24.35 4.27
N ASP A 85 13.85 -24.63 2.97
CA ASP A 85 14.73 -25.49 2.20
C ASP A 85 14.68 -25.14 0.71
N ILE A 86 15.74 -25.44 -0.03
CA ILE A 86 15.87 -25.21 -1.47
C ILE A 86 16.36 -26.50 -2.11
N LEU A 87 15.56 -27.03 -3.03
CA LEU A 87 15.84 -28.26 -3.76
C LEU A 87 16.11 -27.94 -5.23
N HIS A 88 17.19 -28.44 -5.76
CA HIS A 88 17.51 -28.38 -7.18
C HIS A 88 17.29 -29.76 -7.81
N GLN A 89 16.31 -29.88 -8.69
CA GLN A 89 15.98 -31.11 -9.37
C GLN A 89 15.87 -30.90 -10.87
N SER A 90 16.65 -31.63 -11.65
CA SER A 90 16.53 -31.72 -13.12
C SER A 90 16.53 -30.41 -13.90
N ASN A 91 17.06 -29.32 -13.45
CA ASN A 91 17.06 -27.98 -14.04
C ASN A 91 15.94 -27.03 -13.55
N THR A 92 15.22 -27.42 -12.51
CA THR A 92 14.22 -26.58 -11.85
C THR A 92 14.54 -26.45 -10.37
N THR A 93 14.37 -25.26 -9.82
CA THR A 93 14.52 -25.01 -8.40
C THR A 93 13.16 -25.00 -7.74
N TYR A 94 13.09 -25.69 -6.60
CA TYR A 94 11.90 -25.77 -5.76
C TYR A 94 12.21 -25.24 -4.37
N PHE A 95 11.28 -24.46 -3.83
CA PHE A 95 11.36 -23.91 -2.49
C PHE A 95 10.41 -24.67 -1.55
N LYS A 96 10.93 -25.13 -0.41
CA LYS A 96 10.12 -25.61 0.70
C LYS A 96 9.86 -24.43 1.62
N THR A 97 8.60 -24.20 1.93
CA THR A 97 8.19 -23.04 2.72
C THR A 97 7.47 -23.44 3.99
N LYS A 98 7.40 -22.51 4.94
CA LYS A 98 6.72 -22.66 6.22
C LYS A 98 6.23 -21.30 6.72
N GLY A 99 5.02 -21.24 7.21
CA GLY A 99 4.55 -20.09 7.98
C GLY A 99 5.24 -20.05 9.36
N ASP A 100 5.62 -18.87 9.82
CA ASP A 100 6.32 -18.71 11.10
C ASP A 100 5.48 -19.20 12.30
N ALA A 101 4.15 -19.11 12.22
CA ALA A 101 3.21 -19.58 13.23
C ALA A 101 2.77 -21.05 13.02
N ASN A 102 3.13 -21.67 11.91
CA ASN A 102 2.72 -23.05 11.62
C ASN A 102 3.64 -24.05 12.36
N GLU A 103 3.11 -25.18 12.75
CA GLU A 103 3.92 -26.25 13.35
C GLU A 103 4.70 -27.03 12.29
N GLU A 104 4.09 -27.25 11.12
CA GLU A 104 4.65 -28.03 10.04
C GLU A 104 5.01 -27.19 8.82
N ASN A 105 5.89 -27.73 7.98
CA ASN A 105 6.20 -27.16 6.67
C ASN A 105 4.98 -27.29 5.75
N ASP A 106 4.89 -26.39 4.75
CA ASP A 106 3.86 -26.51 3.74
C ASP A 106 3.93 -27.90 3.06
N SER A 107 2.80 -28.52 2.78
CA SER A 107 2.74 -29.87 2.22
C SER A 107 3.28 -29.99 0.79
N PHE A 108 3.40 -28.86 0.10
CA PHE A 108 3.85 -28.76 -1.30
C PHE A 108 5.24 -28.11 -1.40
N PHE A 109 5.84 -28.24 -2.57
CA PHE A 109 7.01 -27.50 -2.98
C PHE A 109 6.62 -26.41 -3.97
N THR A 110 7.13 -25.22 -3.79
CA THR A 110 6.90 -24.09 -4.68
C THR A 110 7.94 -24.09 -5.80
N PRO A 111 7.56 -24.28 -7.06
CA PRO A 111 8.51 -24.19 -8.17
C PRO A 111 8.90 -22.74 -8.44
N GLU A 112 10.07 -22.54 -9.04
CA GLU A 112 10.61 -21.20 -9.30
C GLU A 112 9.71 -20.30 -10.16
N ASN A 113 8.94 -20.88 -11.09
CA ASN A 113 8.01 -20.13 -11.93
C ASN A 113 6.80 -19.56 -11.16
N ALA A 114 6.50 -20.12 -10.00
CA ALA A 114 5.46 -19.57 -9.11
C ALA A 114 5.98 -18.43 -8.21
N LEU A 115 7.31 -18.22 -8.14
CA LEU A 115 7.90 -17.18 -7.31
C LEU A 115 7.52 -15.78 -7.82
N ILE A 116 6.96 -14.97 -6.93
CA ILE A 116 6.69 -13.54 -7.20
C ILE A 116 7.91 -12.70 -6.80
N GLY A 117 8.50 -13.01 -5.65
CA GLY A 117 9.64 -12.30 -5.11
C GLY A 117 9.83 -12.55 -3.62
N LYS A 118 10.60 -11.68 -2.98
CA LYS A 118 10.88 -11.76 -1.54
C LYS A 118 10.57 -10.46 -0.81
N VAL A 119 10.34 -10.57 0.49
CA VAL A 119 10.21 -9.43 1.39
C VAL A 119 11.61 -8.96 1.77
N PRO A 120 12.03 -7.76 1.34
CA PRO A 120 13.32 -7.21 1.72
C PRO A 120 13.39 -7.01 3.23
N TYR A 121 14.59 -7.20 3.78
CA TYR A 121 14.84 -6.90 5.19
C TYR A 121 16.19 -6.22 5.36
N THR A 122 16.33 -5.49 6.45
CA THR A 122 17.61 -4.95 6.89
C THR A 122 17.87 -5.36 8.34
N LYS A 123 19.14 -5.48 8.70
CA LYS A 123 19.54 -5.74 10.08
C LYS A 123 20.00 -4.43 10.70
N LEU A 124 19.32 -3.98 11.74
CA LEU A 124 19.64 -2.75 12.46
C LEU A 124 19.69 -3.03 13.96
N PHE A 125 20.81 -2.72 14.61
CA PHE A 125 21.03 -2.96 16.05
C PHE A 125 20.67 -4.38 16.53
N GLY A 126 20.99 -5.41 15.73
CA GLY A 126 20.69 -6.82 16.06
C GLY A 126 19.23 -7.25 15.77
N HIS A 127 18.37 -6.35 15.36
CA HIS A 127 16.98 -6.64 14.97
C HIS A 127 16.84 -6.75 13.46
N VAL A 128 16.00 -7.69 13.01
CA VAL A 128 15.61 -7.81 11.60
C VAL A 128 14.36 -6.97 11.35
N LEU A 129 14.47 -5.99 10.47
CA LEU A 129 13.38 -5.12 10.06
C LEU A 129 12.96 -5.50 8.63
N TYR A 130 11.77 -6.02 8.49
CA TYR A 130 11.18 -6.33 7.19
C TYR A 130 10.53 -5.11 6.56
N ALA A 131 10.52 -5.05 5.23
CA ALA A 131 9.87 -3.97 4.47
C ALA A 131 8.34 -4.11 4.57
N LYS A 132 7.77 -3.59 5.66
CA LYS A 132 6.33 -3.62 5.95
C LYS A 132 5.87 -2.34 6.61
N ILE A 133 4.60 -2.00 6.40
CA ILE A 133 3.91 -0.92 7.10
C ILE A 133 2.88 -1.58 8.04
N PRO A 134 3.07 -1.48 9.36
CA PRO A 134 2.18 -2.15 10.31
C PRO A 134 0.76 -1.62 10.23
N ARG A 135 -0.21 -2.52 10.21
CA ARG A 135 -1.65 -2.25 10.36
C ARG A 135 -2.31 -1.34 9.31
N ILE A 136 -1.57 -0.83 8.31
CA ILE A 136 -2.13 0.06 7.27
C ILE A 136 -3.16 -0.68 6.40
N GLY A 137 -3.06 -1.99 6.30
CA GLY A 137 -4.00 -2.84 5.58
C GLY A 137 -5.43 -2.76 6.13
N TYR A 138 -5.60 -2.49 7.44
CA TYR A 138 -6.93 -2.28 8.01
C TYR A 138 -7.62 -1.04 7.44
N LEU A 139 -6.87 0.01 7.09
CA LEU A 139 -7.43 1.18 6.43
C LEU A 139 -7.97 0.82 5.05
N SER A 140 -7.22 0.02 4.27
CA SER A 140 -7.71 -0.48 2.98
C SER A 140 -8.95 -1.34 3.16
N TYR A 141 -8.96 -2.26 4.12
CA TYR A 141 -10.14 -3.08 4.41
C TYR A 141 -11.35 -2.21 4.80
N PHE A 142 -11.14 -1.18 5.63
CA PHE A 142 -12.20 -0.27 6.06
C PHE A 142 -12.78 0.53 4.88
N THR A 143 -11.95 1.01 3.95
CA THR A 143 -12.42 1.75 2.76
C THR A 143 -13.29 0.90 1.82
N HIS A 144 -13.12 -0.42 1.82
CA HIS A 144 -13.97 -1.34 1.06
C HIS A 144 -15.35 -1.56 1.71
N THR A 145 -15.55 -1.15 2.98
CA THR A 145 -16.88 -1.16 3.59
C THR A 145 -17.67 0.06 3.12
N LYS A 146 -19.02 -0.08 3.02
CA LYS A 146 -19.91 1.05 2.64
C LYS A 146 -19.72 2.27 3.54
N ILE A 147 -19.59 2.03 4.86
CA ILE A 147 -19.40 3.08 5.87
C ILE A 147 -18.01 3.71 5.75
N GLY A 148 -16.97 2.91 5.58
CA GLY A 148 -15.61 3.40 5.42
C GLY A 148 -15.43 4.25 4.17
N PHE A 149 -16.00 3.82 3.04
CA PHE A 149 -16.02 4.61 1.80
C PHE A 149 -16.71 5.96 2.00
N LEU A 150 -17.90 5.95 2.63
CA LEU A 150 -18.67 7.16 2.89
C LEU A 150 -17.93 8.14 3.80
N LEU A 151 -17.34 7.67 4.89
CA LEU A 151 -16.66 8.52 5.87
C LEU A 151 -15.28 9.00 5.39
N LEU A 152 -14.49 8.14 4.74
CA LEU A 152 -13.10 8.47 4.40
C LEU A 152 -12.95 9.09 3.01
N ILE A 153 -13.86 8.82 2.11
CA ILE A 153 -13.75 9.28 0.72
C ILE A 153 -14.85 10.27 0.38
N LEU A 154 -16.11 9.85 0.51
CA LEU A 154 -17.22 10.66 0.05
C LEU A 154 -17.43 11.93 0.88
N PHE A 155 -17.46 11.80 2.21
CA PHE A 155 -17.70 12.95 3.10
C PHE A 155 -16.60 14.04 2.98
N PRO A 156 -15.30 13.76 3.07
CA PRO A 156 -14.27 14.78 2.90
C PRO A 156 -14.29 15.42 1.50
N SER A 157 -14.55 14.62 0.46
CA SER A 157 -14.64 15.13 -0.92
C SER A 157 -15.80 16.11 -1.09
N CYS A 158 -16.98 15.77 -0.57
CA CYS A 158 -18.14 16.67 -0.58
C CYS A 158 -17.89 17.95 0.24
N ALA A 159 -17.23 17.84 1.40
CA ALA A 159 -16.88 18.99 2.21
C ALA A 159 -15.92 19.94 1.49
N LEU A 160 -14.88 19.40 0.81
CA LEU A 160 -13.96 20.21 0.00
C LEU A 160 -14.66 20.92 -1.16
N ILE A 161 -15.51 20.21 -1.89
CA ILE A 161 -16.30 20.79 -2.99
C ILE A 161 -17.23 21.88 -2.45
N GLY A 162 -17.92 21.63 -1.34
CA GLY A 162 -18.80 22.60 -0.71
C GLY A 162 -18.07 23.87 -0.26
N MET A 163 -16.87 23.74 0.32
CA MET A 163 -16.02 24.87 0.67
C MET A 163 -15.60 25.69 -0.56
N GLU A 164 -15.25 25.03 -1.66
CA GLU A 164 -14.83 25.72 -2.88
C GLU A 164 -15.99 26.45 -3.55
N ILE A 165 -17.18 25.84 -3.58
CA ILE A 165 -18.40 26.51 -4.06
C ILE A 165 -18.72 27.73 -3.20
N TYR A 166 -18.66 27.62 -1.87
CA TYR A 166 -18.89 28.74 -0.95
C TYR A 166 -17.90 29.88 -1.21
N ASN A 167 -16.61 29.58 -1.34
CA ASN A 167 -15.59 30.58 -1.65
C ASN A 167 -15.85 31.27 -2.98
N MET A 168 -16.26 30.54 -4.00
CA MET A 168 -16.57 31.08 -5.32
C MET A 168 -17.78 32.03 -5.28
N VAL A 169 -18.85 31.62 -4.59
CA VAL A 169 -20.06 32.45 -4.41
C VAL A 169 -19.73 33.74 -3.65
N SER A 170 -18.96 33.66 -2.57
CA SER A 170 -18.56 34.82 -1.77
C SER A 170 -17.75 35.85 -2.59
N VAL A 171 -16.83 35.35 -3.43
CA VAL A 171 -16.05 36.22 -4.33
C VAL A 171 -16.93 36.89 -5.37
N LEU A 172 -17.91 36.18 -5.94
CA LEU A 172 -18.87 36.76 -6.90
C LEU A 172 -19.76 37.83 -6.26
N GLN A 173 -20.27 37.59 -5.06
CA GLN A 173 -21.08 38.58 -4.32
C GLN A 173 -20.28 39.84 -4.01
N ASN A 174 -19.04 39.72 -3.55
CA ASN A 174 -18.17 40.86 -3.28
C ASN A 174 -17.88 41.68 -4.55
N ARG A 175 -17.65 41.01 -5.69
CA ARG A 175 -17.44 41.68 -6.98
C ARG A 175 -18.68 42.43 -7.45
N ASN A 176 -19.88 41.91 -7.23
CA ASN A 176 -21.12 42.55 -7.59
C ASN A 176 -21.39 43.78 -6.71
N ALA A 177 -21.16 43.67 -5.39
CA ALA A 177 -21.27 44.79 -4.46
C ALA A 177 -20.27 45.93 -4.76
N GLU A 178 -19.06 45.63 -5.23
CA GLU A 178 -18.08 46.63 -5.69
C GLU A 178 -18.53 47.33 -7.00
N LYS A 179 -19.18 46.59 -7.91
CA LYS A 179 -19.71 47.15 -9.15
C LYS A 179 -20.88 48.07 -8.92
N GLU A 180 -21.78 47.75 -7.97
CA GLU A 180 -22.90 48.62 -7.59
C GLU A 180 -22.41 49.92 -6.99
N LYS A 181 -21.47 49.84 -6.02
CA LYS A 181 -20.86 51.05 -5.41
C LYS A 181 -20.17 51.99 -6.40
N LYS A 182 -19.64 51.44 -7.52
CA LYS A 182 -19.00 52.22 -8.58
C LYS A 182 -20.00 52.82 -9.57
N LYS A 183 -21.25 52.39 -9.58
CA LYS A 183 -22.31 52.89 -10.44
C LYS A 183 -23.07 54.06 -9.80
N ASP A 184 -23.06 54.10 -8.46
CA ASP A 184 -23.76 55.11 -7.65
C ASP A 184 -22.83 56.28 -7.23
N ALA A 185 -21.56 56.27 -7.64
CA ALA A 185 -20.57 57.34 -7.43
C ALA A 185 -20.23 58.05 -8.76
#